data_60a127c6e1c044d92cce44297916565d
#
_entry.id   60a127c6e1c044d92cce44297916565d
#
_cell.length_a   1.000
_cell.length_b   1.000
_cell.length_c   1.000
_cell.angle_alpha   90.00
_cell.angle_beta   90.00
_cell.angle_gamma   90.00
#
_symmetry.space_group_name_H-M   'P 1'
#
loop_
_entity.id
_entity.type
_entity.pdbx_description
1 polymer ?
#
loop_
_entity_poly.entity_id
_entity_poly.type
_entity_poly.pdbx_seq_one_letter_code
_entity_poly.pdbx_strand_id
1 'polypeptide(L)'
;MTSASAPGKVILFGEHAVVSGTAALGGAIDLRARVTVQDLPGKILIDACDLCLKEFSLDLITGKVVSADAVHFTRYVSAVLKDFDARDLRVEIKSDLPLASGLGSSAAIVVATTAALSQHLGLGLSKKEIAERSHRIEKSVQHGLGSPMDTALASFGGYLQVSEDILLLDLPELEMIVGYTKQPHDTRSEVAKVQSMRSRYPDLVGPIFQAIGAISG
;
A
#
# COMPACT_ATOMS: atom_id res chain seq x y z
N MET A 1 6.73 -5.72 22.63
CA MET A 1 5.55 -5.83 21.74
C MET A 1 5.14 -4.44 21.28
N THR A 2 5.04 -4.23 20.00
CA THR A 2 4.77 -2.92 19.37
C THR A 2 3.71 -3.09 18.28
N SER A 3 2.77 -2.15 18.17
CA SER A 3 1.69 -2.25 17.18
C SER A 3 1.49 -0.93 16.45
N ALA A 4 1.26 -1.02 15.15
CA ALA A 4 0.87 0.11 14.32
C ALA A 4 -0.30 -0.26 13.40
N SER A 5 -1.03 0.74 12.92
CA SER A 5 -2.11 0.53 11.95
C SER A 5 -2.10 1.59 10.87
N ALA A 6 -2.51 1.20 9.68
CA ALA A 6 -2.65 2.10 8.54
C ALA A 6 -4.01 1.92 7.87
N PRO A 7 -4.66 2.99 7.42
CA PRO A 7 -5.94 2.94 6.73
C PRO A 7 -5.79 2.44 5.29
N GLY A 8 -6.90 1.92 4.73
CA GLY A 8 -7.06 1.82 3.30
C GLY A 8 -7.36 3.17 2.67
N LYS A 9 -7.64 3.16 1.38
CA LYS A 9 -7.87 4.38 0.60
C LYS A 9 -8.94 4.22 -0.47
N VAL A 10 -9.48 5.34 -0.91
CA VAL A 10 -10.20 5.50 -2.17
C VAL A 10 -9.59 6.65 -2.96
N ILE A 11 -9.51 6.52 -4.27
CA ILE A 11 -9.17 7.62 -5.17
C ILE A 11 -10.49 8.29 -5.56
N LEU A 12 -10.59 9.59 -5.35
CA LEU A 12 -11.76 10.38 -5.69
C LEU A 12 -11.65 10.92 -7.12
N PHE A 13 -10.48 11.42 -7.47
CA PHE A 13 -10.15 11.94 -8.80
C PHE A 13 -8.70 11.66 -9.15
N GLY A 14 -8.39 11.55 -10.43
CA GLY A 14 -7.01 11.52 -10.93
C GLY A 14 -6.40 10.12 -11.10
N GLU A 15 -7.20 9.04 -10.97
CA GLU A 15 -6.71 7.69 -11.24
C GLU A 15 -6.19 7.57 -12.69
N HIS A 16 -5.16 6.77 -12.90
CA HIS A 16 -4.36 6.66 -14.11
C HIS A 16 -3.59 7.94 -14.50
N ALA A 17 -4.16 9.14 -14.34
CA ALA A 17 -3.49 10.39 -14.67
C ALA A 17 -2.32 10.70 -13.73
N VAL A 18 -2.42 10.34 -12.46
CA VAL A 18 -1.34 10.49 -11.45
C VAL A 18 -0.06 9.75 -11.84
N VAL A 19 -0.15 8.62 -12.52
CA VAL A 19 1.01 7.87 -13.02
C VAL A 19 1.74 8.65 -14.14
N SER A 20 1.10 9.66 -14.69
CA SER A 20 1.62 10.54 -15.74
C SER A 20 2.06 11.92 -15.19
N GLY A 21 2.13 12.09 -13.87
CA GLY A 21 2.58 13.33 -13.24
C GLY A 21 1.49 14.38 -13.02
N THR A 22 0.20 14.05 -13.27
CA THR A 22 -0.90 14.96 -12.93
C THR A 22 -1.36 14.74 -11.49
N ALA A 23 -2.03 15.74 -10.90
CA ALA A 23 -2.56 15.63 -9.56
C ALA A 23 -3.64 14.54 -9.47
N ALA A 24 -3.71 13.89 -8.31
CA ALA A 24 -4.82 13.03 -7.93
C ALA A 24 -5.29 13.35 -6.52
N LEU A 25 -6.58 13.22 -6.28
CA LEU A 25 -7.23 13.44 -5.00
C LEU A 25 -7.74 12.11 -4.45
N GLY A 26 -7.41 11.81 -3.21
CA GLY A 26 -7.89 10.61 -2.53
C GLY A 26 -8.15 10.82 -1.06
N GLY A 27 -8.86 9.88 -0.49
CA GLY A 27 -9.19 9.86 0.94
C GLY A 27 -8.83 8.54 1.59
N ALA A 28 -8.36 8.61 2.82
CA ALA A 28 -8.23 7.44 3.68
C ALA A 28 -9.61 6.98 4.15
N ILE A 29 -9.81 5.67 4.25
CA ILE A 29 -11.06 5.07 4.74
C ILE A 29 -10.86 4.44 6.12
N ASP A 30 -11.94 4.19 6.85
CA ASP A 30 -11.86 3.65 8.21
C ASP A 30 -11.58 2.13 8.27
N LEU A 31 -11.52 1.44 7.17
CA LEU A 31 -11.00 0.07 7.13
C LEU A 31 -9.47 0.08 7.23
N ARG A 32 -8.91 -0.73 8.12
CA ARG A 32 -7.49 -0.64 8.47
C ARG A 32 -6.77 -1.98 8.43
N ALA A 33 -5.48 -1.92 8.11
CA ALA A 33 -4.55 -2.98 8.44
C ALA A 33 -3.82 -2.64 9.75
N ARG A 34 -3.67 -3.63 10.64
CA ARG A 34 -2.94 -3.55 11.90
C ARG A 34 -1.82 -4.58 11.90
N VAL A 35 -0.64 -4.16 12.29
CA VAL A 35 0.54 -5.02 12.40
C VAL A 35 1.09 -4.93 13.82
N THR A 36 1.35 -6.07 14.42
CA THR A 36 1.99 -6.21 15.73
C THR A 36 3.30 -6.94 15.60
N VAL A 37 4.37 -6.41 16.18
CA VAL A 37 5.72 -6.96 16.18
C VAL A 37 6.14 -7.33 17.58
N GLN A 38 6.74 -8.51 17.74
CA GLN A 38 7.27 -9.01 19.00
C GLN A 38 8.62 -9.69 18.76
N ASP A 39 9.50 -9.68 19.77
CA ASP A 39 10.73 -10.45 19.72
C ASP A 39 10.43 -11.96 19.72
N LEU A 40 11.11 -12.69 18.86
CA LEU A 40 11.03 -14.16 18.76
C LEU A 40 12.39 -14.72 18.37
N PRO A 41 13.26 -15.04 19.35
CA PRO A 41 14.63 -15.46 19.10
C PRO A 41 14.75 -16.63 18.13
N GLY A 42 15.70 -16.55 17.22
CA GLY A 42 16.11 -17.63 16.31
C GLY A 42 15.24 -17.82 15.07
N LYS A 43 14.17 -17.04 14.88
CA LYS A 43 13.32 -17.15 13.68
C LYS A 43 12.51 -15.91 13.37
N ILE A 44 11.99 -15.85 12.15
CA ILE A 44 10.93 -14.92 11.77
C ILE A 44 9.65 -15.70 11.52
N LEU A 45 8.57 -15.28 12.18
CA LEU A 45 7.25 -15.85 12.02
C LEU A 45 6.26 -14.77 11.58
N ILE A 46 5.50 -15.04 10.54
CA ILE A 46 4.44 -14.14 10.06
C ILE A 46 3.10 -14.85 10.26
N ASP A 47 2.21 -14.24 11.04
CA ASP A 47 0.84 -14.67 11.26
C ASP A 47 -0.14 -13.68 10.63
N ALA A 48 -1.03 -14.15 9.78
CA ALA A 48 -2.09 -13.36 9.17
C ALA A 48 -3.39 -14.18 9.18
N CYS A 49 -3.94 -14.40 10.38
CA CYS A 49 -5.07 -15.32 10.59
C CYS A 49 -6.31 -14.95 9.80
N ASP A 50 -6.61 -13.65 9.65
CA ASP A 50 -7.77 -13.15 8.89
C ASP A 50 -7.61 -13.39 7.38
N LEU A 51 -6.41 -13.70 6.93
CA LEU A 51 -6.03 -13.97 5.55
C LEU A 51 -5.75 -15.46 5.31
N CYS A 52 -6.24 -16.34 6.19
CA CYS A 52 -6.04 -17.78 6.15
C CYS A 52 -4.57 -18.24 6.30
N LEU A 53 -3.72 -17.38 6.86
CA LEU A 53 -2.30 -17.68 7.08
C LEU A 53 -2.02 -17.83 8.58
N LYS A 54 -1.87 -19.07 9.06
CA LYS A 54 -1.42 -19.37 10.42
C LYS A 54 0.01 -19.87 10.39
N GLU A 55 0.84 -19.32 11.30
CA GLU A 55 2.22 -19.78 11.56
C GLU A 55 3.07 -19.94 10.29
N PHE A 56 3.07 -18.89 9.48
CA PHE A 56 3.93 -18.87 8.30
C PHE A 56 5.37 -18.56 8.72
N SER A 57 6.23 -19.57 8.67
CA SER A 57 7.67 -19.39 8.90
C SER A 57 8.35 -18.95 7.60
N LEU A 58 8.92 -17.75 7.60
CA LEU A 58 9.72 -17.25 6.50
C LEU A 58 11.19 -17.50 6.77
N ASP A 59 11.84 -18.32 5.94
CA ASP A 59 13.28 -18.34 5.87
C ASP A 59 13.76 -17.23 4.93
N LEU A 60 14.23 -16.11 5.50
CA LEU A 60 14.73 -14.97 4.75
C LEU A 60 15.99 -15.29 3.93
N ILE A 61 16.71 -16.37 4.27
CA ILE A 61 17.93 -16.79 3.57
C ILE A 61 17.56 -17.55 2.30
N THR A 62 16.60 -18.47 2.38
CA THR A 62 16.22 -19.32 1.24
C THR A 62 15.00 -18.79 0.48
N GLY A 63 14.23 -17.89 1.06
CA GLY A 63 13.01 -17.34 0.45
C GLY A 63 11.89 -18.37 0.25
N LYS A 64 11.98 -19.52 0.92
CA LYS A 64 11.07 -20.64 0.71
C LYS A 64 9.71 -20.38 1.37
N VAL A 65 8.68 -20.30 0.55
CA VAL A 65 7.28 -20.06 0.92
C VAL A 65 6.49 -21.37 0.82
N VAL A 66 5.71 -21.69 1.84
CA VAL A 66 5.04 -23.02 1.96
C VAL A 66 3.68 -23.08 1.25
N SER A 67 3.04 -21.95 0.87
CA SER A 67 1.77 -21.98 0.12
C SER A 67 1.67 -20.88 -0.93
N ALA A 68 1.04 -21.18 -2.08
CA ALA A 68 0.93 -20.27 -3.22
C ALA A 68 0.09 -19.01 -2.93
N ASP A 69 -1.00 -19.13 -2.17
CA ASP A 69 -1.89 -18.01 -1.84
C ASP A 69 -1.23 -17.03 -0.84
N ALA A 70 -0.35 -17.56 0.02
CA ALA A 70 0.46 -16.77 0.92
C ALA A 70 1.54 -15.93 0.21
N VAL A 71 2.02 -16.37 -0.95
CA VAL A 71 3.14 -15.75 -1.67
C VAL A 71 2.85 -14.29 -2.05
N HIS A 72 1.64 -14.00 -2.51
CA HIS A 72 1.30 -12.64 -2.97
C HIS A 72 1.36 -11.63 -1.83
N PHE A 73 0.94 -12.01 -0.65
CA PHE A 73 0.85 -11.15 0.53
C PHE A 73 2.18 -11.06 1.29
N THR A 74 2.79 -12.22 1.53
CA THR A 74 4.04 -12.30 2.29
C THR A 74 5.21 -11.60 1.60
N ARG A 75 5.18 -11.44 0.27
CA ARG A 75 6.23 -10.71 -0.46
C ARG A 75 6.36 -9.24 -0.02
N TYR A 76 5.25 -8.57 0.30
CA TYR A 76 5.27 -7.18 0.78
C TYR A 76 5.88 -7.10 2.18
N VAL A 77 5.39 -7.93 3.10
CA VAL A 77 5.92 -7.99 4.47
C VAL A 77 7.39 -8.41 4.48
N SER A 78 7.75 -9.42 3.67
CA SER A 78 9.14 -9.88 3.52
C SER A 78 10.05 -8.79 2.97
N ALA A 79 9.56 -7.96 2.04
CA ALA A 79 10.33 -6.84 1.50
C ALA A 79 10.59 -5.77 2.57
N VAL A 80 9.58 -5.49 3.43
CA VAL A 80 9.76 -4.58 4.58
C VAL A 80 10.77 -5.16 5.56
N LEU A 81 10.64 -6.43 5.95
CA LEU A 81 11.57 -7.08 6.87
C LEU A 81 13.02 -7.06 6.36
N LYS A 82 13.21 -7.29 5.06
CA LYS A 82 14.53 -7.19 4.42
C LYS A 82 15.08 -5.77 4.42
N ASP A 83 14.26 -4.77 4.14
CA ASP A 83 14.69 -3.36 4.10
C ASP A 83 15.12 -2.84 5.48
N PHE A 84 14.62 -3.44 6.57
CA PHE A 84 15.03 -3.16 7.94
C PHE A 84 16.14 -4.10 8.46
N ASP A 85 16.62 -5.07 7.68
CA ASP A 85 17.46 -6.20 8.15
C ASP A 85 16.89 -6.84 9.44
N ALA A 86 15.57 -6.92 9.51
CA ALA A 86 14.85 -7.37 10.69
C ALA A 86 15.02 -8.88 10.88
N ARG A 87 15.26 -9.30 12.13
CA ARG A 87 15.48 -10.70 12.52
C ARG A 87 14.82 -10.97 13.85
N ASP A 88 14.64 -12.26 14.16
CA ASP A 88 14.19 -12.71 15.48
C ASP A 88 12.84 -12.10 15.90
N LEU A 89 11.86 -12.08 14.97
CA LEU A 89 10.58 -11.41 15.14
C LEU A 89 9.39 -12.30 14.83
N ARG A 90 8.31 -12.09 15.60
CA ARG A 90 6.95 -12.49 15.23
C ARG A 90 6.20 -11.26 14.74
N VAL A 91 5.60 -11.34 13.56
CA VAL A 91 4.80 -10.30 12.92
C VAL A 91 3.38 -10.82 12.77
N GLU A 92 2.45 -10.28 13.53
CA GLU A 92 1.02 -10.59 13.44
C GLU A 92 0.32 -9.49 12.63
N ILE A 93 -0.52 -9.89 11.66
CA ILE A 93 -1.23 -8.99 10.76
C ILE A 93 -2.72 -9.29 10.83
N LYS A 94 -3.51 -8.24 11.07
CA LYS A 94 -4.97 -8.23 11.00
C LYS A 94 -5.42 -7.16 10.01
N SER A 95 -6.38 -7.46 9.16
CA SER A 95 -6.84 -6.52 8.14
C SER A 95 -8.34 -6.58 7.95
N ASP A 96 -8.98 -5.43 8.08
CA ASP A 96 -10.40 -5.25 7.73
C ASP A 96 -10.57 -5.02 6.22
N LEU A 97 -9.47 -4.80 5.51
CA LEU A 97 -9.45 -4.52 4.07
C LEU A 97 -9.55 -5.82 3.26
N PRO A 98 -10.54 -5.96 2.37
CA PRO A 98 -10.59 -7.09 1.46
C PRO A 98 -9.36 -7.09 0.53
N LEU A 99 -8.80 -8.27 0.31
CA LEU A 99 -7.65 -8.42 -0.59
C LEU A 99 -8.05 -8.14 -2.04
N ALA A 100 -7.16 -7.53 -2.80
CA ALA A 100 -7.33 -7.20 -4.22
C ALA A 100 -8.63 -6.43 -4.53
N SER A 101 -9.13 -5.64 -3.59
CA SER A 101 -10.36 -4.83 -3.73
C SER A 101 -10.15 -3.45 -4.35
N GLY A 102 -8.91 -3.04 -4.61
CA GLY A 102 -8.57 -1.68 -5.02
C GLY A 102 -8.51 -0.66 -3.86
N LEU A 103 -8.80 -1.10 -2.62
CA LEU A 103 -8.84 -0.23 -1.44
C LEU A 103 -7.47 -0.01 -0.78
N GLY A 104 -6.37 -0.29 -1.45
CA GLY A 104 -5.02 -0.04 -0.95
C GLY A 104 -4.55 -1.00 0.15
N SER A 105 -5.06 -2.23 0.17
CA SER A 105 -4.69 -3.23 1.19
C SER A 105 -3.18 -3.49 1.25
N SER A 106 -2.48 -3.60 0.12
CA SER A 106 -1.02 -3.80 0.08
C SER A 106 -0.27 -2.63 0.72
N ALA A 107 -0.60 -1.39 0.33
CA ALA A 107 0.01 -0.18 0.87
C ALA A 107 -0.25 -0.04 2.38
N ALA A 108 -1.48 -0.30 2.83
CA ALA A 108 -1.82 -0.27 4.26
C ALA A 108 -0.97 -1.25 5.08
N ILE A 109 -0.74 -2.46 4.56
CA ILE A 109 0.08 -3.47 5.23
C ILE A 109 1.56 -3.07 5.22
N VAL A 110 2.09 -2.59 4.09
CA VAL A 110 3.49 -2.12 4.00
C VAL A 110 3.71 -0.98 4.99
N VAL A 111 2.82 0.02 5.01
CA VAL A 111 2.91 1.18 5.91
C VAL A 111 2.79 0.76 7.37
N ALA A 112 1.80 -0.07 7.73
CA ALA A 112 1.64 -0.55 9.10
C ALA A 112 2.85 -1.39 9.56
N THR A 113 3.43 -2.23 8.68
CA THR A 113 4.62 -3.01 8.99
C THR A 113 5.84 -2.11 9.17
N THR A 114 6.04 -1.14 8.27
CA THR A 114 7.12 -0.15 8.35
C THR A 114 7.04 0.66 9.64
N ALA A 115 5.86 1.14 10.00
CA ALA A 115 5.62 1.91 11.23
C ALA A 115 5.86 1.06 12.50
N ALA A 116 5.34 -0.18 12.52
CA ALA A 116 5.52 -1.09 13.65
C ALA A 116 6.99 -1.44 13.87
N LEU A 117 7.74 -1.74 12.79
CA LEU A 117 9.18 -2.01 12.86
C LEU A 117 9.99 -0.78 13.26
N SER A 118 9.68 0.40 12.69
CA SER A 118 10.33 1.65 13.07
C SER A 118 10.23 1.90 14.58
N GLN A 119 9.04 1.71 15.14
CA GLN A 119 8.80 1.87 16.57
C GLN A 119 9.46 0.75 17.39
N HIS A 120 9.38 -0.51 16.94
CA HIS A 120 9.95 -1.67 17.63
C HIS A 120 11.47 -1.59 17.73
N LEU A 121 12.13 -1.14 16.67
CA LEU A 121 13.58 -0.97 16.59
C LEU A 121 14.08 0.37 17.14
N GLY A 122 13.19 1.24 17.64
CA GLY A 122 13.54 2.53 18.23
C GLY A 122 14.05 3.56 17.21
N LEU A 123 13.70 3.43 15.91
CA LEU A 123 14.17 4.31 14.85
C LEU A 123 13.44 5.66 14.81
N GLY A 124 12.19 5.72 15.32
CA GLY A 124 11.42 6.95 15.43
C GLY A 124 11.12 7.66 14.10
N LEU A 125 10.92 6.91 13.02
CA LEU A 125 10.65 7.50 11.70
C LEU A 125 9.37 8.35 11.72
N SER A 126 9.44 9.53 11.13
CA SER A 126 8.29 10.42 10.89
C SER A 126 7.31 9.80 9.89
N LYS A 127 6.06 10.30 9.84
CA LYS A 127 5.06 9.86 8.86
C LYS A 127 5.56 10.02 7.41
N LYS A 128 6.32 11.07 7.12
CA LYS A 128 6.90 11.32 5.80
C LYS A 128 7.92 10.24 5.45
N GLU A 129 8.87 9.96 6.34
CA GLU A 129 9.87 8.91 6.13
C GLU A 129 9.25 7.52 5.99
N ILE A 130 8.19 7.23 6.77
CA ILE A 130 7.40 6.01 6.64
C ILE A 130 6.75 5.93 5.25
N ALA A 131 6.12 7.02 4.77
CA ALA A 131 5.48 7.06 3.46
C ALA A 131 6.50 6.83 2.33
N GLU A 132 7.62 7.56 2.34
CA GLU A 132 8.68 7.46 1.34
C GLU A 132 9.33 6.07 1.31
N ARG A 133 9.64 5.52 2.49
CA ARG A 133 10.22 4.18 2.63
C ARG A 133 9.25 3.10 2.16
N SER A 134 7.99 3.20 2.56
CA SER A 134 6.92 2.28 2.15
C SER A 134 6.69 2.32 0.64
N HIS A 135 6.67 3.51 0.03
CA HIS A 135 6.54 3.65 -1.41
C HIS A 135 7.70 2.99 -2.17
N ARG A 136 8.94 3.21 -1.73
CA ARG A 136 10.12 2.57 -2.32
C ARG A 136 10.03 1.04 -2.24
N ILE A 137 9.61 0.50 -1.10
CA ILE A 137 9.44 -0.94 -0.90
C ILE A 137 8.33 -1.48 -1.80
N GLU A 138 7.16 -0.85 -1.81
CA GLU A 138 6.03 -1.28 -2.64
C GLU A 138 6.40 -1.26 -4.12
N LYS A 139 7.04 -0.18 -4.57
CA LYS A 139 7.53 -0.04 -5.96
C LYS A 139 8.51 -1.14 -6.34
N SER A 140 9.39 -1.56 -5.43
CA SER A 140 10.33 -2.67 -5.67
C SER A 140 9.59 -4.00 -5.85
N VAL A 141 8.56 -4.27 -5.05
CA VAL A 141 7.74 -5.48 -5.13
C VAL A 141 6.86 -5.50 -6.38
N GLN A 142 6.41 -4.35 -6.84
CA GLN A 142 5.56 -4.18 -8.03
C GLN A 142 6.34 -3.90 -9.31
N HIS A 143 7.66 -4.14 -9.32
CA HIS A 143 8.51 -3.94 -10.49
C HIS A 143 8.43 -2.52 -11.08
N GLY A 144 8.36 -1.51 -10.22
CA GLY A 144 8.39 -0.11 -10.62
C GLY A 144 7.01 0.57 -10.73
N LEU A 145 5.90 -0.14 -10.52
CA LEU A 145 4.54 0.36 -10.79
C LEU A 145 3.77 0.85 -9.55
N GLY A 146 4.38 0.95 -8.38
CA GLY A 146 3.72 1.42 -7.16
C GLY A 146 3.25 2.87 -7.25
N SER A 147 2.03 3.17 -6.79
CA SER A 147 1.48 4.52 -6.71
C SER A 147 1.95 5.23 -5.42
N PRO A 148 2.53 6.45 -5.51
CA PRO A 148 2.90 7.21 -4.31
C PRO A 148 1.68 7.59 -3.46
N MET A 149 0.50 7.70 -4.09
CA MET A 149 -0.74 8.06 -3.42
C MET A 149 -1.20 7.01 -2.41
N ASP A 150 -1.07 5.73 -2.73
CA ASP A 150 -1.55 4.63 -1.87
C ASP A 150 -0.80 4.61 -0.53
N THR A 151 0.53 4.69 -0.58
CA THR A 151 1.38 4.73 0.62
C THR A 151 1.29 6.06 1.37
N ALA A 152 1.09 7.18 0.67
CA ALA A 152 0.88 8.47 1.29
C ALA A 152 -0.43 8.48 2.10
N LEU A 153 -1.57 8.10 1.50
CA LEU A 153 -2.85 8.00 2.20
C LEU A 153 -2.80 7.04 3.38
N ALA A 154 -2.14 5.90 3.23
CA ALA A 154 -1.97 4.95 4.32
C ALA A 154 -1.10 5.49 5.48
N SER A 155 -0.17 6.42 5.20
CA SER A 155 0.73 7.00 6.21
C SER A 155 0.17 8.24 6.89
N PHE A 156 -0.41 9.17 6.12
CA PHE A 156 -0.89 10.45 6.64
C PHE A 156 -2.35 10.37 7.11
N GLY A 157 -3.18 9.56 6.44
CA GLY A 157 -4.62 9.56 6.63
C GLY A 157 -5.28 10.81 6.00
N GLY A 158 -6.57 11.04 6.30
CA GLY A 158 -7.31 12.21 5.81
C GLY A 158 -7.48 12.24 4.30
N TYR A 159 -7.54 13.44 3.73
CA TYR A 159 -7.61 13.66 2.30
C TYR A 159 -6.29 14.23 1.79
N LEU A 160 -5.78 13.66 0.72
CA LEU A 160 -4.53 14.09 0.11
C LEU A 160 -4.74 14.42 -1.37
N GLN A 161 -4.16 15.53 -1.78
CA GLN A 161 -3.82 15.76 -3.17
C GLN A 161 -2.36 15.33 -3.36
N VAL A 162 -2.11 14.49 -4.34
CA VAL A 162 -0.77 13.95 -4.65
C VAL A 162 -0.43 14.29 -6.09
N SER A 163 0.68 14.99 -6.27
CA SER A 163 1.31 15.29 -7.55
C SER A 163 2.82 15.03 -7.43
N GLU A 164 3.68 15.99 -7.72
CA GLU A 164 5.09 15.98 -7.31
C GLU A 164 5.22 16.12 -5.79
N ASP A 165 4.31 16.87 -5.18
CA ASP A 165 4.19 17.07 -3.74
C ASP A 165 2.95 16.38 -3.17
N ILE A 166 2.96 16.17 -1.84
CA ILE A 166 1.83 15.66 -1.08
C ILE A 166 1.24 16.81 -0.28
N LEU A 167 0.00 17.19 -0.60
CA LEU A 167 -0.75 18.21 0.10
C LEU A 167 -1.86 17.58 0.91
N LEU A 168 -1.85 17.81 2.23
CA LEU A 168 -2.97 17.43 3.11
C LEU A 168 -4.09 18.47 2.96
N LEU A 169 -5.28 17.98 2.69
CA LEU A 169 -6.46 18.82 2.50
C LEU A 169 -7.34 18.79 3.74
N ASP A 170 -7.80 19.97 4.16
CA ASP A 170 -8.79 20.13 5.22
C ASP A 170 -10.20 20.10 4.60
N LEU A 171 -10.74 18.92 4.41
CA LEU A 171 -12.06 18.68 3.86
C LEU A 171 -12.99 18.11 4.95
N PRO A 172 -14.31 18.39 4.88
CA PRO A 172 -15.27 17.75 5.77
C PRO A 172 -15.30 16.23 5.57
N GLU A 173 -15.70 15.48 6.58
CA GLU A 173 -15.92 14.05 6.45
C GLU A 173 -16.96 13.77 5.36
N LEU A 174 -16.60 12.89 4.43
CA LEU A 174 -17.49 12.43 3.37
C LEU A 174 -18.00 11.04 3.71
N GLU A 175 -19.30 10.93 3.86
CA GLU A 175 -19.94 9.61 3.95
C GLU A 175 -19.93 8.95 2.56
N MET A 176 -19.26 7.81 2.46
CA MET A 176 -19.12 7.08 1.20
C MET A 176 -19.60 5.65 1.32
N ILE A 177 -20.32 5.19 0.31
CA ILE A 177 -20.67 3.77 0.15
C ILE A 177 -19.73 3.17 -0.88
N VAL A 178 -18.91 2.20 -0.44
CA VAL A 178 -18.00 1.48 -1.31
C VAL A 178 -18.57 0.13 -1.69
N GLY A 179 -18.89 -0.05 -2.96
CA GLY A 179 -19.35 -1.32 -3.51
C GLY A 179 -18.17 -2.21 -3.92
N TYR A 180 -18.06 -3.41 -3.35
CA TYR A 180 -17.05 -4.38 -3.73
C TYR A 180 -17.65 -5.49 -4.60
N THR A 181 -17.20 -5.60 -5.86
CA THR A 181 -17.72 -6.57 -6.84
C THR A 181 -17.30 -8.01 -6.60
N LYS A 182 -16.40 -8.26 -5.63
CA LYS A 182 -15.76 -9.56 -5.34
C LYS A 182 -14.92 -10.11 -6.51
N GLN A 183 -14.63 -9.30 -7.50
CA GLN A 183 -13.70 -9.66 -8.58
C GLN A 183 -12.31 -9.14 -8.21
N PRO A 184 -11.28 -10.00 -8.23
CA PRO A 184 -9.90 -9.56 -8.01
C PRO A 184 -9.50 -8.49 -9.02
N HIS A 185 -8.93 -7.41 -8.55
CA HIS A 185 -8.45 -6.31 -9.38
C HIS A 185 -6.93 -6.37 -9.48
N ASP A 186 -6.41 -6.46 -10.72
CA ASP A 186 -4.97 -6.36 -10.99
C ASP A 186 -4.65 -4.97 -11.53
N THR A 187 -4.25 -4.07 -10.65
CA THR A 187 -3.85 -2.69 -10.96
C THR A 187 -2.80 -2.63 -12.08
N ARG A 188 -1.86 -3.58 -12.10
CA ARG A 188 -0.80 -3.63 -13.12
C ARG A 188 -1.36 -3.84 -14.53
N SER A 189 -2.30 -4.77 -14.67
CA SER A 189 -2.96 -5.05 -15.94
C SER A 189 -3.73 -3.83 -16.44
N GLU A 190 -4.47 -3.16 -15.55
CA GLU A 190 -5.27 -2.00 -15.93
C GLU A 190 -4.40 -0.80 -16.31
N VAL A 191 -3.34 -0.51 -15.56
CA VAL A 191 -2.36 0.53 -15.91
C VAL A 191 -1.73 0.25 -17.27
N ALA A 192 -1.34 -0.99 -17.54
CA ALA A 192 -0.75 -1.36 -18.82
C ALA A 192 -1.72 -1.17 -20.01
N LYS A 193 -3.01 -1.49 -19.83
CA LYS A 193 -4.06 -1.23 -20.84
C LYS A 193 -4.18 0.25 -21.15
N VAL A 194 -4.27 1.10 -20.13
CA VAL A 194 -4.40 2.55 -20.31
C VAL A 194 -3.15 3.15 -20.97
N GLN A 195 -1.94 2.70 -20.59
CA GLN A 195 -0.71 3.13 -21.24
C GLN A 195 -0.66 2.71 -22.71
N SER A 196 -1.12 1.50 -23.04
CA SER A 196 -1.24 1.04 -24.43
C SER A 196 -2.21 1.91 -25.23
N MET A 197 -3.36 2.26 -24.65
CA MET A 197 -4.32 3.17 -25.29
C MET A 197 -3.71 4.56 -25.52
N ARG A 198 -2.98 5.09 -24.54
CA ARG A 198 -2.29 6.39 -24.66
C ARG A 198 -1.26 6.39 -25.77
N SER A 199 -0.48 5.31 -25.89
CA SER A 199 0.51 5.18 -26.97
C SER A 199 -0.14 5.05 -28.35
N ARG A 200 -1.29 4.38 -28.44
CA ARG A 200 -2.01 4.16 -29.70
C ARG A 200 -2.82 5.36 -30.16
N TYR A 201 -3.34 6.12 -29.20
CA TYR A 201 -4.25 7.27 -29.44
C TYR A 201 -3.84 8.51 -28.62
N PRO A 202 -2.61 9.07 -28.82
CA PRO A 202 -2.10 10.14 -27.99
C PRO A 202 -2.97 11.41 -28.04
N ASP A 203 -3.49 11.74 -29.22
CA ASP A 203 -4.32 12.95 -29.45
C ASP A 203 -5.72 12.86 -28.80
N LEU A 204 -6.17 11.66 -28.43
CA LEU A 204 -7.43 11.45 -27.72
C LEU A 204 -7.21 11.32 -26.21
N VAL A 205 -6.24 10.50 -25.81
CA VAL A 205 -6.02 10.17 -24.40
C VAL A 205 -5.29 11.31 -23.66
N GLY A 206 -4.41 12.04 -24.33
CA GLY A 206 -3.70 13.17 -23.77
C GLY A 206 -4.64 14.25 -23.20
N PRO A 207 -5.57 14.80 -24.00
CA PRO A 207 -6.57 15.77 -23.51
C PRO A 207 -7.45 15.25 -22.38
N ILE A 208 -7.81 13.96 -22.38
CA ILE A 208 -8.57 13.33 -21.26
C ILE A 208 -7.76 13.40 -19.98
N PHE A 209 -6.48 13.06 -20.01
CA PHE A 209 -5.61 13.12 -18.83
C PHE A 209 -5.40 14.56 -18.35
N GLN A 210 -5.31 15.53 -19.26
CA GLN A 210 -5.26 16.94 -18.88
C GLN A 210 -6.55 17.40 -18.21
N ALA A 211 -7.71 16.98 -18.71
CA ALA A 211 -9.01 17.28 -18.09
C ALA A 211 -9.13 16.65 -16.69
N ILE A 212 -8.73 15.39 -16.53
CA ILE A 212 -8.69 14.71 -15.23
C ILE A 212 -7.77 15.47 -14.27
N GLY A 213 -6.56 15.85 -14.73
CA GLY A 213 -5.62 16.63 -13.92
C GLY A 213 -6.17 17.99 -13.50
N ALA A 214 -6.90 18.69 -14.38
CA ALA A 214 -7.54 19.96 -14.07
C ALA A 214 -8.68 19.86 -13.04
N ILE A 215 -9.35 18.70 -12.94
CA ILE A 215 -10.37 18.44 -11.90
C ILE A 215 -9.70 18.12 -10.56
N SER A 216 -8.52 17.54 -10.59
CA SER A 216 -7.78 17.09 -9.40
C SER A 216 -6.85 18.15 -8.81
N GLY A 217 -6.56 19.22 -9.54
CA GLY A 217 -5.74 20.38 -9.16
C GLY A 217 -6.57 21.50 -8.64
#